data_88e53e04854c66116b8ab491bd90553a
#
_entry.id   88e53e04854c66116b8ab491bd90553a
#
_cell.length_a   1.000
_cell.length_b   1.000
_cell.length_c   1.000
_cell.angle_alpha   90.00
_cell.angle_beta   90.00
_cell.angle_gamma   90.00
#
_symmetry.space_group_name_H-M   'P 1'
#
loop_
_entity.id
_entity.type
_entity.pdbx_description
1 polymer ?
#
loop_
_entity_poly.entity_id
_entity_poly.type
_entity_poly.pdbx_seq_one_letter_code
_entity_poly.pdbx_strand_id
1 'polypeptide(L)'
;SAFSGRELARKMAVVLTDRVKPELMTGYDIVATGRYPYTGRLGILSREDIRKVEEAMSLVDAKDLGSRLFVSLSDGQKQRLLLARAICQEPEILVLDEPTSFLDIKYKLELLDILRRMAKEQGITVILSLHEIDLAGKISDKVMPVKAGRVYDCGSPEEILREEFIRRLYDMDKGSFDPVFGSIELPRPAGKPETMVISACGRGIPVYRRLQKEGIPFIAGILYRNDMDYQLARHLASRVIAAEPFQDIEDSVYEEAREAVSGCSRVYYTDIPWGSSNRRFRQLLEEVKGRRDARCIYEASGDRIGYGT
;
A
#
# COMPACT_ATOMS: atom_id res chain seq x y z
N SER A 1 -34.77 -11.01 15.28
CA SER A 1 -33.96 -9.79 15.30
C SER A 1 -34.61 -8.78 16.23
N ALA A 2 -33.81 -8.07 17.04
CA ALA A 2 -34.28 -7.10 17.99
C ALA A 2 -34.78 -5.79 17.33
N PHE A 3 -34.47 -5.55 16.04
CA PHE A 3 -34.80 -4.33 15.31
C PHE A 3 -35.72 -4.61 14.13
N SER A 4 -36.66 -3.68 13.88
CA SER A 4 -37.39 -3.63 12.60
C SER A 4 -36.45 -3.24 11.48
N GLY A 5 -36.80 -3.57 10.22
CA GLY A 5 -36.00 -3.19 9.06
C GLY A 5 -35.73 -1.67 8.95
N ARG A 6 -36.70 -0.85 9.38
CA ARG A 6 -36.56 0.63 9.39
C ARG A 6 -35.63 1.12 10.50
N GLU A 7 -35.68 0.52 11.69
CA GLU A 7 -34.75 0.83 12.77
C GLU A 7 -33.33 0.42 12.41
N LEU A 8 -33.17 -0.75 11.80
CA LEU A 8 -31.86 -1.19 11.32
C LEU A 8 -31.30 -0.24 10.25
N ALA A 9 -32.15 0.19 9.29
CA ALA A 9 -31.77 1.13 8.25
C ALA A 9 -31.41 2.53 8.79
N ARG A 10 -31.83 2.92 9.98
CA ARG A 10 -31.36 4.17 10.63
C ARG A 10 -30.01 4.02 11.31
N LYS A 11 -29.64 2.80 11.67
CA LYS A 11 -28.39 2.51 12.38
C LYS A 11 -27.25 2.07 11.48
N MET A 12 -27.58 1.43 10.37
CA MET A 12 -26.57 0.82 9.50
C MET A 12 -26.82 1.17 8.03
N ALA A 13 -25.80 1.72 7.40
CA ALA A 13 -25.76 1.91 5.95
C ALA A 13 -24.79 0.91 5.31
N VAL A 14 -25.15 0.46 4.11
CA VAL A 14 -24.36 -0.52 3.36
C VAL A 14 -24.13 0.00 1.94
N VAL A 15 -22.90 -0.03 1.49
CA VAL A 15 -22.48 0.23 0.11
C VAL A 15 -21.90 -1.07 -0.45
N LEU A 16 -22.59 -1.66 -1.40
CA LEU A 16 -22.17 -2.91 -2.06
C LEU A 16 -21.54 -2.60 -3.40
N THR A 17 -20.68 -3.48 -3.85
CA THR A 17 -20.03 -3.41 -5.17
C THR A 17 -21.02 -3.70 -6.30
N ASP A 18 -22.17 -4.35 -6.01
CA ASP A 18 -23.18 -4.65 -6.99
C ASP A 18 -23.79 -3.39 -7.62
N ARG A 19 -23.77 -3.36 -8.93
CA ARG A 19 -24.18 -2.21 -9.75
C ARG A 19 -25.70 -2.09 -9.80
N VAL A 20 -26.25 -1.28 -8.92
CA VAL A 20 -27.63 -0.79 -9.10
C VAL A 20 -27.66 0.04 -10.40
N LYS A 21 -28.57 -0.29 -11.32
CA LYS A 21 -28.76 0.42 -12.60
C LYS A 21 -30.13 1.09 -12.64
N PRO A 22 -30.34 2.17 -11.90
CA PRO A 22 -31.58 2.92 -11.96
C PRO A 22 -31.57 3.74 -13.27
N GLU A 23 -32.41 3.37 -14.23
CA GLU A 23 -32.38 3.94 -15.59
C GLU A 23 -32.74 5.44 -15.64
N LEU A 24 -33.61 5.91 -14.75
CA LEU A 24 -34.18 7.26 -14.79
C LEU A 24 -33.80 8.15 -13.60
N MET A 25 -32.96 7.67 -12.67
CA MET A 25 -32.58 8.45 -11.49
C MET A 25 -31.38 9.36 -11.78
N THR A 26 -31.46 10.58 -11.27
CA THR A 26 -30.33 11.51 -11.25
C THR A 26 -29.39 11.19 -10.08
N GLY A 27 -28.20 11.79 -10.05
CA GLY A 27 -27.28 11.69 -8.92
C GLY A 27 -27.93 12.15 -7.60
N TYR A 28 -28.71 13.23 -7.65
CA TYR A 28 -29.47 13.71 -6.49
C TYR A 28 -30.49 12.68 -6.00
N ASP A 29 -31.28 12.09 -6.92
CA ASP A 29 -32.28 11.09 -6.55
C ASP A 29 -31.65 9.88 -5.84
N ILE A 30 -30.49 9.43 -6.32
CA ILE A 30 -29.72 8.35 -5.70
C ILE A 30 -29.38 8.70 -4.25
N VAL A 31 -28.79 9.88 -4.01
CA VAL A 31 -28.41 10.30 -2.65
C VAL A 31 -29.64 10.47 -1.76
N ALA A 32 -30.71 11.03 -2.31
CA ALA A 32 -31.98 11.23 -1.61
C ALA A 32 -32.62 9.93 -1.11
N THR A 33 -32.39 8.79 -1.79
CA THR A 33 -32.84 7.46 -1.28
C THR A 33 -32.27 7.13 0.10
N GLY A 34 -31.12 7.69 0.48
CA GLY A 34 -30.54 7.56 1.84
C GLY A 34 -31.48 8.09 2.93
N ARG A 35 -32.43 8.98 2.60
CA ARG A 35 -33.39 9.53 3.56
C ARG A 35 -34.66 8.68 3.73
N TYR A 36 -34.87 7.61 2.95
CA TYR A 36 -36.06 6.77 3.06
C TYR A 36 -36.38 6.24 4.47
N PRO A 37 -35.42 5.91 5.33
CA PRO A 37 -35.71 5.53 6.71
C PRO A 37 -36.38 6.62 7.54
N TYR A 38 -36.27 7.89 7.10
CA TYR A 38 -36.79 9.08 7.81
C TYR A 38 -38.06 9.64 7.18
N THR A 39 -38.32 9.36 5.90
CA THR A 39 -39.53 9.83 5.21
C THR A 39 -40.77 9.04 5.58
N GLY A 40 -41.95 9.65 5.37
CA GLY A 40 -43.24 8.96 5.52
C GLY A 40 -43.52 7.96 4.39
N ARG A 41 -44.76 7.42 4.35
CA ARG A 41 -45.22 6.46 3.33
C ARG A 41 -45.13 6.98 1.90
N LEU A 42 -45.22 8.30 1.71
CA LEU A 42 -45.14 8.93 0.38
C LEU A 42 -43.73 9.26 -0.07
N GLY A 43 -42.71 9.01 0.75
CA GLY A 43 -41.32 9.30 0.41
C GLY A 43 -40.95 10.79 0.21
N ILE A 44 -41.83 11.70 0.69
CA ILE A 44 -41.63 13.14 0.55
C ILE A 44 -40.53 13.60 1.49
N LEU A 45 -39.53 14.27 0.96
CA LEU A 45 -38.41 14.83 1.72
C LEU A 45 -38.84 16.10 2.46
N SER A 46 -38.51 16.20 3.73
CA SER A 46 -38.61 17.43 4.51
C SER A 46 -37.50 18.42 4.11
N ARG A 47 -37.57 19.65 4.59
CA ARG A 47 -36.49 20.65 4.41
C ARG A 47 -35.17 20.17 5.03
N GLU A 48 -35.24 19.46 6.15
CA GLU A 48 -34.09 18.87 6.80
C GLU A 48 -33.47 17.75 5.97
N ASP A 49 -34.31 16.89 5.38
CA ASP A 49 -33.81 15.83 4.49
C ASP A 49 -33.09 16.39 3.26
N ILE A 50 -33.62 17.45 2.66
CA ILE A 50 -33.00 18.16 1.52
C ILE A 50 -31.62 18.68 1.93
N ARG A 51 -31.53 19.36 3.09
CA ARG A 51 -30.26 19.85 3.63
C ARG A 51 -29.24 18.73 3.81
N LYS A 52 -29.65 17.58 4.37
CA LYS A 52 -28.78 16.42 4.56
C LYS A 52 -28.30 15.82 3.25
N VAL A 53 -29.12 15.78 2.21
CA VAL A 53 -28.71 15.36 0.87
C VAL A 53 -27.62 16.28 0.31
N GLU A 54 -27.82 17.60 0.40
CA GLU A 54 -26.85 18.58 -0.08
C GLU A 54 -25.52 18.54 0.68
N GLU A 55 -25.59 18.39 2.02
CA GLU A 55 -24.41 18.22 2.86
C GLU A 55 -23.61 16.96 2.50
N ALA A 56 -24.31 15.82 2.35
CA ALA A 56 -23.66 14.58 1.97
C ALA A 56 -23.01 14.65 0.58
N MET A 57 -23.68 15.26 -0.39
CA MET A 57 -23.11 15.48 -1.73
C MET A 57 -21.91 16.42 -1.71
N SER A 58 -21.95 17.43 -0.84
CA SER A 58 -20.81 18.35 -0.67
C SER A 58 -19.59 17.65 -0.09
N LEU A 59 -19.80 16.77 0.89
CA LEU A 59 -18.72 16.07 1.60
C LEU A 59 -17.90 15.18 0.66
N VAL A 60 -18.52 14.60 -0.36
CA VAL A 60 -17.86 13.73 -1.35
C VAL A 60 -17.56 14.45 -2.67
N ASP A 61 -17.66 15.78 -2.72
CA ASP A 61 -17.44 16.59 -3.93
C ASP A 61 -18.25 16.09 -5.15
N ALA A 62 -19.56 15.91 -4.95
CA ALA A 62 -20.46 15.34 -5.96
C ALA A 62 -21.67 16.27 -6.30
N LYS A 63 -21.64 17.54 -5.90
CA LYS A 63 -22.75 18.48 -6.18
C LYS A 63 -23.02 18.66 -7.67
N ASP A 64 -21.97 18.74 -8.47
CA ASP A 64 -22.02 18.88 -9.93
C ASP A 64 -22.63 17.64 -10.63
N LEU A 65 -22.68 16.51 -9.95
CA LEU A 65 -23.28 15.26 -10.45
C LEU A 65 -24.79 15.15 -10.16
N GLY A 66 -25.32 16.06 -9.37
CA GLY A 66 -26.71 15.97 -8.86
C GLY A 66 -27.77 15.92 -9.95
N SER A 67 -27.63 16.74 -11.01
CA SER A 67 -28.60 16.80 -12.11
C SER A 67 -28.34 15.78 -13.24
N ARG A 68 -27.24 15.04 -13.18
CA ARG A 68 -26.87 14.08 -14.23
C ARG A 68 -27.55 12.74 -13.99
N LEU A 69 -27.92 12.04 -15.07
CA LEU A 69 -28.44 10.68 -14.97
C LEU A 69 -27.34 9.74 -14.44
N PHE A 70 -27.68 8.96 -13.40
CA PHE A 70 -26.74 8.05 -12.74
C PHE A 70 -26.09 7.05 -13.69
N VAL A 71 -26.85 6.56 -14.67
CA VAL A 71 -26.36 5.60 -15.68
C VAL A 71 -25.26 6.19 -16.56
N SER A 72 -25.26 7.52 -16.79
CA SER A 72 -24.29 8.21 -17.64
C SER A 72 -22.96 8.53 -16.94
N LEU A 73 -22.86 8.27 -15.64
CA LEU A 73 -21.69 8.60 -14.85
C LEU A 73 -20.60 7.53 -14.95
N SER A 74 -19.34 7.93 -14.76
CA SER A 74 -18.23 7.00 -14.60
C SER A 74 -18.37 6.17 -13.29
N ASP A 75 -17.71 5.03 -13.22
CA ASP A 75 -17.81 4.17 -12.03
C ASP A 75 -17.32 4.90 -10.76
N GLY A 76 -16.25 5.70 -10.84
CA GLY A 76 -15.81 6.52 -9.72
C GLY A 76 -16.82 7.60 -9.30
N GLN A 77 -17.51 8.24 -10.26
CA GLN A 77 -18.59 9.19 -9.97
C GLN A 77 -19.79 8.50 -9.31
N LYS A 78 -20.15 7.31 -9.78
CA LYS A 78 -21.19 6.47 -9.17
C LYS A 78 -20.83 6.11 -7.74
N GLN A 79 -19.59 5.70 -7.49
CA GLN A 79 -19.11 5.33 -6.16
C GLN A 79 -19.21 6.51 -5.17
N ARG A 80 -18.83 7.72 -5.59
CA ARG A 80 -19.00 8.94 -4.77
C ARG A 80 -20.47 9.18 -4.40
N LEU A 81 -21.39 9.04 -5.34
CA LEU A 81 -22.82 9.21 -5.06
C LEU A 81 -23.38 8.11 -4.15
N LEU A 82 -22.93 6.86 -4.29
CA LEU A 82 -23.33 5.77 -3.39
C LEU A 82 -22.80 5.98 -1.97
N LEU A 83 -21.58 6.52 -1.84
CA LEU A 83 -21.06 6.94 -0.55
C LEU A 83 -21.86 8.10 0.03
N ALA A 84 -22.18 9.15 -0.77
CA ALA A 84 -23.04 10.24 -0.33
C ALA A 84 -24.41 9.74 0.17
N ARG A 85 -25.02 8.78 -0.53
CA ARG A 85 -26.26 8.11 -0.11
C ARG A 85 -26.11 7.49 1.28
N ALA A 86 -25.03 6.76 1.50
CA ALA A 86 -24.80 6.10 2.78
C ALA A 86 -24.53 7.10 3.92
N ILE A 87 -23.79 8.18 3.64
CA ILE A 87 -23.56 9.29 4.59
C ILE A 87 -24.87 10.00 4.91
N CYS A 88 -25.68 10.30 3.89
CA CYS A 88 -26.99 10.97 4.02
C CYS A 88 -27.97 10.20 4.93
N GLN A 89 -27.77 8.90 5.08
CA GLN A 89 -28.55 8.04 5.98
C GLN A 89 -28.22 8.27 7.47
N GLU A 90 -27.12 8.98 7.79
CA GLU A 90 -26.65 9.25 9.16
C GLU A 90 -26.52 7.97 10.01
N PRO A 91 -25.75 6.97 9.55
CA PRO A 91 -25.67 5.68 10.23
C PRO A 91 -24.75 5.73 11.45
N GLU A 92 -24.97 4.82 12.43
CA GLU A 92 -24.01 4.49 13.50
C GLU A 92 -22.91 3.53 12.99
N ILE A 93 -23.26 2.68 12.00
CA ILE A 93 -22.36 1.68 11.38
C ILE A 93 -22.42 1.84 9.86
N LEU A 94 -21.27 2.00 9.24
CA LEU A 94 -21.13 2.07 7.79
C LEU A 94 -20.34 0.85 7.29
N VAL A 95 -20.97 0.04 6.45
CA VAL A 95 -20.37 -1.15 5.84
C VAL A 95 -20.12 -0.87 4.35
N LEU A 96 -18.89 -1.04 3.89
CA LEU A 96 -18.50 -0.82 2.50
C LEU A 96 -17.82 -2.06 1.95
N ASP A 97 -18.31 -2.54 0.81
CA ASP A 97 -17.71 -3.65 0.11
C ASP A 97 -16.84 -3.13 -1.04
N GLU A 98 -15.52 -3.34 -0.94
CA GLU A 98 -14.49 -2.90 -1.89
C GLU A 98 -14.64 -1.43 -2.36
N PRO A 99 -14.76 -0.45 -1.45
CA PRO A 99 -15.08 0.92 -1.83
C PRO A 99 -13.99 1.63 -2.63
N THR A 100 -12.78 1.09 -2.64
CA THR A 100 -11.62 1.62 -3.38
C THR A 100 -11.49 1.07 -4.80
N SER A 101 -12.27 0.04 -5.15
CA SER A 101 -12.26 -0.57 -6.48
C SER A 101 -12.70 0.44 -7.53
N PHE A 102 -12.03 0.45 -8.69
CA PHE A 102 -12.30 1.34 -9.83
C PHE A 102 -12.07 2.85 -9.58
N LEU A 103 -11.52 3.23 -8.43
CA LEU A 103 -11.10 4.61 -8.16
C LEU A 103 -9.64 4.83 -8.57
N ASP A 104 -9.36 6.00 -9.14
CA ASP A 104 -7.98 6.46 -9.28
C ASP A 104 -7.38 6.84 -7.91
N ILE A 105 -6.09 7.07 -7.88
CA ILE A 105 -5.34 7.33 -6.63
C ILE A 105 -5.90 8.53 -5.88
N LYS A 106 -6.26 9.61 -6.59
CA LYS A 106 -6.79 10.84 -5.98
C LYS A 106 -8.09 10.56 -5.22
N TYR A 107 -9.07 9.98 -5.91
CA TYR A 107 -10.39 9.70 -5.33
C TYR A 107 -10.32 8.61 -4.25
N LYS A 108 -9.39 7.66 -4.37
CA LYS A 108 -9.13 6.66 -3.35
C LYS A 108 -8.66 7.30 -2.03
N LEU A 109 -7.72 8.24 -2.11
CA LEU A 109 -7.23 8.98 -0.94
C LEU A 109 -8.32 9.87 -0.32
N GLU A 110 -9.09 10.56 -1.13
CA GLU A 110 -10.22 11.38 -0.67
C GLU A 110 -11.28 10.54 0.05
N LEU A 111 -11.65 9.39 -0.51
CA LEU A 111 -12.58 8.44 0.12
C LEU A 111 -12.08 8.00 1.49
N LEU A 112 -10.83 7.53 1.57
CA LEU A 112 -10.25 7.03 2.81
C LEU A 112 -10.16 8.13 3.88
N ASP A 113 -9.85 9.38 3.49
CA ASP A 113 -9.85 10.52 4.41
C ASP A 113 -11.26 10.82 4.96
N ILE A 114 -12.28 10.80 4.10
CA ILE A 114 -13.68 10.97 4.53
C ILE A 114 -14.06 9.89 5.55
N LEU A 115 -13.79 8.62 5.24
CA LEU A 115 -14.12 7.50 6.12
C LEU A 115 -13.39 7.61 7.47
N ARG A 116 -12.13 8.03 7.45
CA ARG A 116 -11.34 8.25 8.67
C ARG A 116 -11.92 9.36 9.54
N ARG A 117 -12.31 10.49 8.93
CA ARG A 117 -12.96 11.59 9.66
C ARG A 117 -14.30 11.16 10.25
N MET A 118 -15.12 10.43 9.49
CA MET A 118 -16.39 9.88 10.00
C MET A 118 -16.17 9.00 11.24
N ALA A 119 -15.16 8.13 11.19
CA ALA A 119 -14.84 7.26 12.32
C ALA A 119 -14.31 8.05 13.54
N LYS A 120 -13.37 8.99 13.33
CA LYS A 120 -12.68 9.66 14.44
C LYS A 120 -13.45 10.85 15.01
N GLU A 121 -14.14 11.63 14.16
CA GLU A 121 -14.80 12.88 14.58
C GLU A 121 -16.29 12.68 14.88
N GLN A 122 -16.95 11.75 14.17
CA GLN A 122 -18.39 11.50 14.32
C GLN A 122 -18.69 10.21 15.09
N GLY A 123 -17.68 9.42 15.45
CA GLY A 123 -17.83 8.19 16.21
C GLY A 123 -18.53 7.06 15.45
N ILE A 124 -18.55 7.12 14.11
CA ILE A 124 -19.18 6.10 13.27
C ILE A 124 -18.28 4.88 13.20
N THR A 125 -18.83 3.69 13.39
CA THR A 125 -18.09 2.45 13.15
C THR A 125 -18.04 2.16 11.65
N VAL A 126 -16.84 2.20 11.05
CA VAL A 126 -16.64 1.91 9.64
C VAL A 126 -16.08 0.50 9.49
N ILE A 127 -16.76 -0.33 8.70
CA ILE A 127 -16.32 -1.68 8.32
C ILE A 127 -16.18 -1.69 6.80
N LEU A 128 -14.97 -2.00 6.30
CA LEU A 128 -14.74 -2.05 4.86
C LEU A 128 -13.92 -3.26 4.46
N SER A 129 -14.26 -3.85 3.31
CA SER A 129 -13.39 -4.84 2.67
C SER A 129 -12.37 -4.12 1.79
N LEU A 130 -11.12 -4.57 1.81
CA LEU A 130 -10.03 -4.04 1.00
C LEU A 130 -9.20 -5.20 0.43
N HIS A 131 -8.77 -5.05 -0.81
CA HIS A 131 -7.78 -5.94 -1.42
C HIS A 131 -6.36 -5.43 -1.27
N GLU A 132 -6.20 -4.11 -1.07
CA GLU A 132 -4.90 -3.47 -0.93
C GLU A 132 -4.41 -3.57 0.52
N ILE A 133 -3.48 -4.49 0.77
CA ILE A 133 -2.94 -4.76 2.11
C ILE A 133 -2.28 -3.51 2.72
N ASP A 134 -1.57 -2.73 1.89
CA ASP A 134 -0.91 -1.50 2.31
C ASP A 134 -1.90 -0.42 2.75
N LEU A 135 -3.05 -0.31 2.09
CA LEU A 135 -4.12 0.60 2.50
C LEU A 135 -4.79 0.12 3.79
N ALA A 136 -5.04 -1.18 3.90
CA ALA A 136 -5.59 -1.76 5.14
C ALA A 136 -4.68 -1.43 6.34
N GLY A 137 -3.37 -1.56 6.19
CA GLY A 137 -2.39 -1.22 7.23
C GLY A 137 -2.38 0.27 7.62
N LYS A 138 -2.67 1.16 6.66
CA LYS A 138 -2.57 2.62 6.87
C LYS A 138 -3.84 3.26 7.44
N ILE A 139 -5.01 2.67 7.16
CA ILE A 139 -6.30 3.29 7.51
C ILE A 139 -6.99 2.63 8.70
N SER A 140 -6.79 1.34 8.93
CA SER A 140 -7.60 0.56 9.86
C SER A 140 -7.07 0.61 11.28
N ASP A 141 -7.96 0.72 12.27
CA ASP A 141 -7.62 0.50 13.68
C ASP A 141 -7.52 -1.00 13.99
N LYS A 142 -8.28 -1.84 13.25
CA LYS A 142 -8.26 -3.30 13.35
C LYS A 142 -8.39 -3.93 11.96
N VAL A 143 -7.70 -5.03 11.76
CA VAL A 143 -7.74 -5.85 10.55
C VAL A 143 -8.30 -7.23 10.90
N MET A 144 -9.24 -7.70 10.07
CA MET A 144 -9.83 -9.04 10.16
C MET A 144 -9.57 -9.77 8.84
N PRO A 145 -8.52 -10.58 8.73
CA PRO A 145 -8.27 -11.37 7.54
C PRO A 145 -9.33 -12.45 7.35
N VAL A 146 -9.88 -12.51 6.14
CA VAL A 146 -10.91 -13.49 5.77
C VAL A 146 -10.39 -14.39 4.65
N LYS A 147 -10.53 -15.70 4.81
CA LYS A 147 -10.18 -16.69 3.80
C LYS A 147 -11.19 -17.84 3.82
N ALA A 148 -11.64 -18.26 2.64
CA ALA A 148 -12.63 -19.34 2.52
C ALA A 148 -13.88 -19.15 3.42
N GLY A 149 -14.38 -17.93 3.53
CA GLY A 149 -15.57 -17.58 4.31
C GLY A 149 -15.38 -17.61 5.84
N ARG A 150 -14.14 -17.64 6.33
CA ARG A 150 -13.83 -17.63 7.76
C ARG A 150 -12.93 -16.48 8.12
N VAL A 151 -13.17 -15.86 9.26
CA VAL A 151 -12.24 -14.93 9.89
C VAL A 151 -11.09 -15.74 10.50
N TYR A 152 -9.86 -15.42 10.11
CA TYR A 152 -8.67 -16.12 10.58
C TYR A 152 -8.14 -15.55 11.88
N ASP A 153 -8.23 -14.23 12.04
CA ASP A 153 -7.73 -13.50 13.20
C ASP A 153 -8.39 -12.11 13.26
N CYS A 154 -8.13 -11.35 14.33
CA CYS A 154 -8.55 -9.97 14.47
C CYS A 154 -7.58 -9.25 15.41
N GLY A 155 -6.92 -8.21 14.92
CA GLY A 155 -5.94 -7.46 15.68
C GLY A 155 -5.57 -6.13 15.04
N SER A 156 -4.60 -5.43 15.61
CA SER A 156 -4.03 -4.24 14.99
C SER A 156 -3.32 -4.59 13.66
N PRO A 157 -3.14 -3.62 12.74
CA PRO A 157 -2.37 -3.85 11.53
C PRO A 157 -0.98 -4.44 11.80
N GLU A 158 -0.29 -3.94 12.82
CA GLU A 158 1.07 -4.37 13.19
C GLU A 158 1.12 -5.81 13.70
N GLU A 159 0.04 -6.29 14.32
CA GLU A 159 -0.09 -7.67 14.78
C GLU A 159 -0.39 -8.63 13.64
N ILE A 160 -1.23 -8.20 12.70
CA ILE A 160 -1.78 -9.04 11.62
C ILE A 160 -0.90 -9.02 10.36
N LEU A 161 -0.44 -7.83 9.92
CA LEU A 161 0.25 -7.67 8.64
C LEU A 161 1.75 -8.03 8.72
N ARG A 162 2.05 -9.22 9.23
CA ARG A 162 3.41 -9.79 9.29
C ARG A 162 3.67 -10.70 8.09
N GLU A 163 4.91 -10.78 7.67
CA GLU A 163 5.32 -11.57 6.51
C GLU A 163 4.80 -13.01 6.55
N GLU A 164 5.01 -13.73 7.67
CA GLU A 164 4.56 -15.11 7.81
C GLU A 164 3.04 -15.26 7.78
N PHE A 165 2.32 -14.29 8.35
CA PHE A 165 0.87 -14.31 8.36
C PHE A 165 0.31 -14.11 6.95
N ILE A 166 0.79 -13.09 6.24
CA ILE A 166 0.40 -12.79 4.86
C ILE A 166 0.74 -13.96 3.94
N ARG A 167 1.93 -14.55 4.10
CA ARG A 167 2.32 -15.73 3.33
C ARG A 167 1.33 -16.89 3.49
N ARG A 168 0.87 -17.18 4.71
CA ARG A 168 -0.14 -18.22 4.99
C ARG A 168 -1.52 -17.84 4.50
N LEU A 169 -1.91 -16.57 4.65
CA LEU A 169 -3.22 -16.08 4.23
C LEU A 169 -3.44 -16.25 2.72
N TYR A 170 -2.42 -15.92 1.93
CA TYR A 170 -2.48 -15.95 0.47
C TYR A 170 -1.89 -17.21 -0.17
N ASP A 171 -1.51 -18.24 0.62
CA ASP A 171 -0.83 -19.47 0.15
C ASP A 171 0.37 -19.14 -0.77
N MET A 172 1.20 -18.20 -0.35
CA MET A 172 2.31 -17.72 -1.16
C MET A 172 3.47 -18.72 -1.19
N ASP A 173 3.59 -19.46 -2.28
CA ASP A 173 4.73 -20.35 -2.53
C ASP A 173 5.96 -19.59 -3.05
N LYS A 174 5.75 -18.44 -3.68
CA LYS A 174 6.79 -17.61 -4.31
C LYS A 174 6.59 -16.14 -3.93
N GLY A 175 7.71 -15.42 -3.84
CA GLY A 175 7.71 -14.04 -3.39
C GLY A 175 7.62 -13.91 -1.87
N SER A 176 7.49 -12.71 -1.39
CA SER A 176 7.40 -12.38 0.03
C SER A 176 6.58 -11.10 0.23
N PHE A 177 6.18 -10.85 1.45
CA PHE A 177 5.57 -9.58 1.85
C PHE A 177 6.56 -8.82 2.73
N ASP A 178 6.87 -7.59 2.36
CA ASP A 178 7.67 -6.71 3.20
C ASP A 178 6.77 -5.84 4.07
N PRO A 179 6.72 -6.07 5.40
CA PRO A 179 5.87 -5.29 6.31
C PRO A 179 6.36 -3.84 6.49
N VAL A 180 7.64 -3.54 6.24
CA VAL A 180 8.20 -2.18 6.36
C VAL A 180 7.72 -1.30 5.22
N PHE A 181 7.72 -1.82 3.99
CA PHE A 181 7.22 -1.12 2.81
C PHE A 181 5.72 -1.36 2.56
N GLY A 182 5.12 -2.36 3.23
CA GLY A 182 3.73 -2.77 2.99
C GLY A 182 3.53 -3.34 1.58
N SER A 183 4.57 -3.88 0.95
CA SER A 183 4.56 -4.30 -0.46
C SER A 183 4.81 -5.79 -0.63
N ILE A 184 4.25 -6.34 -1.72
CA ILE A 184 4.57 -7.70 -2.16
C ILE A 184 5.82 -7.65 -3.02
N GLU A 185 6.79 -8.51 -2.69
CA GLU A 185 8.03 -8.66 -3.41
C GLU A 185 8.00 -9.91 -4.29
N LEU A 186 8.37 -9.74 -5.56
CA LEU A 186 8.49 -10.86 -6.49
C LEU A 186 9.66 -11.77 -6.08
N PRO A 187 9.65 -13.05 -6.50
CA PRO A 187 10.73 -13.98 -6.18
C PRO A 187 12.11 -13.44 -6.58
N ARG A 188 13.10 -13.73 -5.75
CA ARG A 188 14.50 -13.44 -6.10
C ARG A 188 14.93 -14.21 -7.35
N PRO A 189 15.82 -13.66 -8.17
CA PRO A 189 16.37 -14.35 -9.31
C PRO A 189 17.08 -15.66 -8.89
N ALA A 190 16.85 -16.72 -9.66
CA ALA A 190 17.47 -18.02 -9.41
C ALA A 190 18.84 -18.12 -10.07
N GLY A 191 19.72 -18.96 -9.51
CA GLY A 191 21.04 -19.23 -10.07
C GLY A 191 22.18 -18.81 -9.14
N LYS A 192 23.42 -19.07 -9.58
CA LYS A 192 24.62 -18.66 -8.85
C LYS A 192 24.85 -17.16 -9.05
N PRO A 193 25.00 -16.38 -7.98
CA PRO A 193 25.26 -14.96 -8.11
C PRO A 193 26.69 -14.71 -8.59
N GLU A 194 26.83 -13.99 -9.70
CA GLU A 194 28.10 -13.52 -10.24
C GLU A 194 28.19 -11.99 -10.25
N THR A 195 27.21 -11.35 -9.63
CA THR A 195 27.12 -9.89 -9.51
C THR A 195 27.06 -9.50 -8.06
N MET A 196 27.85 -8.52 -7.65
CA MET A 196 27.78 -7.92 -6.32
C MET A 196 27.34 -6.47 -6.40
N VAL A 197 26.50 -6.05 -5.45
CA VAL A 197 26.05 -4.65 -5.31
C VAL A 197 26.49 -4.12 -3.97
N ILE A 198 27.25 -3.03 -4.00
CA ILE A 198 27.76 -2.30 -2.83
C ILE A 198 27.00 -0.97 -2.76
N SER A 199 26.11 -0.83 -1.78
CA SER A 199 25.24 0.33 -1.67
C SER A 199 24.91 0.64 -0.23
N ALA A 200 24.33 1.80 0.02
CA ALA A 200 23.77 2.18 1.32
C ALA A 200 22.75 3.32 1.17
N CYS A 201 21.99 3.57 2.21
CA CYS A 201 21.06 4.71 2.32
C CYS A 201 19.98 4.75 1.24
N GLY A 202 19.46 3.60 0.85
CA GLY A 202 18.40 3.47 -0.16
C GLY A 202 18.88 3.56 -1.61
N ARG A 203 20.16 3.81 -1.85
CA ARG A 203 20.71 4.00 -3.22
C ARG A 203 20.84 2.69 -4.00
N GLY A 204 20.85 1.53 -3.33
CA GLY A 204 20.83 0.22 -3.95
C GLY A 204 19.46 -0.20 -4.48
N ILE A 205 18.38 0.35 -3.98
CA ILE A 205 17.01 -0.04 -4.34
C ILE A 205 16.77 -0.07 -5.86
N PRO A 206 17.09 0.97 -6.63
CA PRO A 206 16.91 0.94 -8.09
C PRO A 206 17.72 -0.16 -8.77
N VAL A 207 18.93 -0.44 -8.28
CA VAL A 207 19.83 -1.47 -8.82
C VAL A 207 19.25 -2.86 -8.55
N TYR A 208 18.81 -3.13 -7.32
CA TYR A 208 18.18 -4.40 -6.94
C TYR A 208 16.95 -4.69 -7.79
N ARG A 209 16.07 -3.67 -7.96
CA ARG A 209 14.89 -3.78 -8.82
C ARG A 209 15.23 -4.06 -10.29
N ARG A 210 16.29 -3.45 -10.79
CA ARG A 210 16.78 -3.69 -12.16
C ARG A 210 17.29 -5.13 -12.30
N LEU A 211 18.17 -5.58 -11.42
CA LEU A 211 18.73 -6.94 -11.45
C LEU A 211 17.61 -7.99 -11.32
N GLN A 212 16.60 -7.74 -10.46
CA GLN A 212 15.42 -8.59 -10.35
C GLN A 212 14.67 -8.70 -11.68
N LYS A 213 14.39 -7.56 -12.36
CA LYS A 213 13.70 -7.53 -13.65
C LYS A 213 14.50 -8.24 -14.77
N GLU A 214 15.82 -8.13 -14.73
CA GLU A 214 16.71 -8.79 -15.67
C GLU A 214 16.95 -10.27 -15.33
N GLY A 215 16.42 -10.77 -14.22
CA GLY A 215 16.62 -12.15 -13.78
C GLY A 215 18.06 -12.47 -13.34
N ILE A 216 18.84 -11.45 -12.97
CA ILE A 216 20.25 -11.56 -12.60
C ILE A 216 20.37 -11.77 -11.10
N PRO A 217 20.84 -12.95 -10.62
CA PRO A 217 21.10 -13.20 -9.22
C PRO A 217 22.30 -12.36 -8.74
N PHE A 218 22.20 -11.80 -7.54
CA PHE A 218 23.21 -10.92 -6.99
C PHE A 218 23.45 -11.09 -5.50
N ILE A 219 24.62 -10.66 -5.04
CA ILE A 219 24.97 -10.50 -3.62
C ILE A 219 24.87 -9.02 -3.29
N ALA A 220 24.27 -8.68 -2.17
CA ALA A 220 24.22 -7.32 -1.65
C ALA A 220 25.05 -7.20 -0.37
N GLY A 221 25.84 -6.17 -0.24
CA GLY A 221 26.59 -5.92 1.00
C GLY A 221 27.82 -5.02 0.79
N ILE A 222 28.39 -4.55 1.88
CA ILE A 222 28.00 -4.76 3.27
C ILE A 222 26.81 -3.85 3.57
N LEU A 223 25.77 -4.35 4.22
CA LEU A 223 24.59 -3.55 4.57
C LEU A 223 24.36 -3.59 6.07
N TYR A 224 24.19 -2.45 6.69
CA TYR A 224 23.71 -2.41 8.07
C TYR A 224 22.23 -2.88 8.14
N ARG A 225 21.87 -3.68 9.14
CA ARG A 225 20.51 -4.25 9.28
C ARG A 225 19.40 -3.20 9.39
N ASN A 226 19.73 -1.98 9.80
CA ASN A 226 18.81 -0.84 9.86
C ASN A 226 18.80 0.02 8.58
N ASP A 227 19.59 -0.34 7.55
CA ASP A 227 19.57 0.38 6.26
C ASP A 227 18.34 -0.01 5.44
N MET A 228 17.79 0.95 4.70
CA MET A 228 16.69 0.71 3.76
C MET A 228 17.08 -0.29 2.66
N ASP A 229 18.32 -0.26 2.21
CA ASP A 229 18.84 -1.21 1.24
C ASP A 229 18.82 -2.64 1.79
N TYR A 230 19.10 -2.84 3.09
CA TYR A 230 19.01 -4.15 3.72
C TYR A 230 17.58 -4.69 3.71
N GLN A 231 16.60 -3.84 4.01
CA GLN A 231 15.20 -4.27 4.08
C GLN A 231 14.73 -4.84 2.72
N LEU A 232 15.13 -4.25 1.61
CA LEU A 232 14.78 -4.77 0.30
C LEU A 232 15.70 -5.92 -0.15
N ALA A 233 17.02 -5.81 0.10
CA ALA A 233 17.98 -6.81 -0.34
C ALA A 233 17.70 -8.21 0.22
N ARG A 234 17.21 -8.33 1.46
CA ARG A 234 16.85 -9.63 2.07
C ARG A 234 15.78 -10.40 1.29
N HIS A 235 14.94 -9.70 0.52
CA HIS A 235 13.92 -10.32 -0.34
C HIS A 235 14.43 -10.61 -1.75
N LEU A 236 15.29 -9.76 -2.30
CA LEU A 236 15.69 -9.79 -3.71
C LEU A 236 17.07 -10.40 -3.97
N ALA A 237 18.02 -10.24 -3.06
CA ALA A 237 19.36 -10.76 -3.23
C ALA A 237 19.44 -12.28 -2.97
N SER A 238 20.33 -12.96 -3.66
CA SER A 238 20.65 -14.38 -3.37
C SER A 238 21.33 -14.54 -2.02
N ARG A 239 22.16 -13.54 -1.64
CA ARG A 239 22.86 -13.46 -0.36
C ARG A 239 23.00 -12.00 0.06
N VAL A 240 22.85 -11.74 1.34
CA VAL A 240 23.10 -10.41 1.92
C VAL A 240 24.21 -10.52 2.95
N ILE A 241 25.26 -9.71 2.79
CA ILE A 241 26.35 -9.58 3.75
C ILE A 241 25.97 -8.40 4.66
N ALA A 242 25.68 -8.69 5.92
CA ALA A 242 25.09 -7.73 6.85
C ALA A 242 26.02 -7.41 8.01
N ALA A 243 25.99 -6.15 8.45
CA ALA A 243 26.64 -5.68 9.66
C ALA A 243 25.60 -5.22 10.70
N GLU A 244 25.96 -5.27 11.97
CA GLU A 244 25.09 -4.82 13.06
C GLU A 244 25.02 -3.29 13.10
N PRO A 245 23.83 -2.71 13.38
CA PRO A 245 23.64 -1.26 13.45
C PRO A 245 24.55 -0.60 14.50
N PHE A 246 25.04 0.61 14.16
CA PHE A 246 25.81 1.46 15.06
C PHE A 246 27.12 0.86 15.59
N GLN A 247 27.59 -0.24 15.00
CA GLN A 247 28.85 -0.85 15.34
C GLN A 247 29.84 -0.73 14.17
N ASP A 248 31.13 -0.86 14.47
CA ASP A 248 32.14 -1.00 13.44
C ASP A 248 31.95 -2.37 12.73
N ILE A 249 32.23 -2.40 11.43
CA ILE A 249 32.16 -3.61 10.64
C ILE A 249 33.22 -4.60 11.15
N GLU A 250 32.77 -5.77 11.58
CA GLU A 250 33.66 -6.85 12.06
C GLU A 250 34.60 -7.36 10.96
N ASP A 251 35.77 -7.86 11.35
CA ASP A 251 36.75 -8.45 10.44
C ASP A 251 36.16 -9.58 9.60
N SER A 252 35.35 -10.44 10.21
CA SER A 252 34.65 -11.56 9.57
C SER A 252 33.73 -11.11 8.44
N VAL A 253 32.93 -10.05 8.69
CA VAL A 253 31.99 -9.47 7.69
C VAL A 253 32.76 -8.78 6.55
N TYR A 254 33.85 -8.11 6.89
CA TYR A 254 34.69 -7.47 5.88
C TYR A 254 35.35 -8.47 4.95
N GLU A 255 35.96 -9.54 5.49
CA GLU A 255 36.58 -10.60 4.70
C GLU A 255 35.56 -11.36 3.84
N GLU A 256 34.37 -11.63 4.40
CA GLU A 256 33.25 -12.20 3.63
C GLU A 256 32.90 -11.34 2.41
N ALA A 257 32.88 -10.02 2.58
CA ALA A 257 32.61 -9.10 1.48
C ALA A 257 33.74 -9.06 0.43
N ARG A 258 35.00 -9.12 0.86
CA ARG A 258 36.16 -9.20 -0.04
C ARG A 258 36.15 -10.47 -0.87
N GLU A 259 35.85 -11.60 -0.24
CA GLU A 259 35.70 -12.88 -0.95
C GLU A 259 34.56 -12.80 -1.98
N ALA A 260 33.42 -12.24 -1.61
CA ALA A 260 32.31 -12.06 -2.52
C ALA A 260 32.66 -11.15 -3.71
N VAL A 261 33.33 -10.03 -3.47
CA VAL A 261 33.86 -9.14 -4.53
C VAL A 261 34.80 -9.92 -5.47
N SER A 262 35.68 -10.72 -4.91
CA SER A 262 36.68 -11.48 -5.71
C SER A 262 36.00 -12.59 -6.51
N GLY A 263 34.94 -13.19 -5.99
CA GLY A 263 34.20 -14.26 -6.66
C GLY A 263 33.16 -13.79 -7.70
N CYS A 264 32.90 -12.50 -7.78
CA CYS A 264 31.94 -11.94 -8.75
C CYS A 264 32.62 -11.40 -9.99
N SER A 265 32.01 -11.65 -11.15
CA SER A 265 32.49 -11.14 -12.47
C SER A 265 32.04 -9.67 -12.69
N ARG A 266 31.07 -9.16 -11.93
CA ARG A 266 30.58 -7.78 -11.99
C ARG A 266 30.38 -7.21 -10.61
N VAL A 267 30.78 -5.96 -10.40
CA VAL A 267 30.53 -5.23 -9.17
C VAL A 267 29.89 -3.90 -9.50
N TYR A 268 28.70 -3.68 -8.94
CA TYR A 268 28.02 -2.40 -8.98
C TYR A 268 28.22 -1.70 -7.64
N TYR A 269 28.52 -0.41 -7.66
CA TYR A 269 28.59 0.37 -6.43
C TYR A 269 27.88 1.72 -6.57
N THR A 270 27.39 2.24 -5.46
CA THR A 270 26.76 3.56 -5.41
C THR A 270 27.65 4.51 -4.62
N ASP A 271 27.43 5.81 -4.79
CA ASP A 271 28.04 6.79 -3.90
C ASP A 271 27.45 6.64 -2.49
N ILE A 272 28.32 6.51 -1.49
CA ILE A 272 27.93 6.19 -0.11
C ILE A 272 28.43 7.30 0.80
N PRO A 273 27.57 7.88 1.68
CA PRO A 273 28.01 8.83 2.68
C PRO A 273 29.00 8.19 3.67
N TRP A 274 30.06 8.89 3.97
CA TRP A 274 31.14 8.42 4.85
C TRP A 274 30.99 8.91 6.27
N GLY A 275 31.22 8.01 7.23
CA GLY A 275 31.32 8.30 8.65
C GLY A 275 32.38 7.47 9.35
N SER A 276 32.53 7.62 10.66
CA SER A 276 33.49 6.85 11.46
C SER A 276 33.20 5.35 11.46
N SER A 277 31.93 4.97 11.52
CA SER A 277 31.48 3.57 11.61
C SER A 277 31.67 2.77 10.32
N ASN A 278 31.69 3.44 9.17
CA ASN A 278 31.78 2.73 7.88
C ASN A 278 33.15 2.92 7.17
N ARG A 279 34.21 3.18 7.91
CA ARG A 279 35.57 3.33 7.35
C ARG A 279 36.02 2.08 6.54
N ARG A 280 35.70 0.89 7.01
CA ARG A 280 36.01 -0.36 6.30
C ARG A 280 35.28 -0.50 4.99
N PHE A 281 34.08 0.01 4.93
CA PHE A 281 33.32 0.06 3.69
C PHE A 281 34.02 0.93 2.63
N ARG A 282 34.63 2.03 3.05
CA ARG A 282 35.46 2.87 2.16
C ARG A 282 36.66 2.11 1.62
N GLN A 283 37.35 1.33 2.47
CA GLN A 283 38.47 0.51 2.04
C GLN A 283 38.06 -0.49 0.96
N LEU A 284 36.94 -1.21 1.18
CA LEU A 284 36.40 -2.13 0.19
C LEU A 284 36.07 -1.44 -1.14
N LEU A 285 35.51 -0.24 -1.10
CA LEU A 285 35.21 0.53 -2.33
C LEU A 285 36.46 0.99 -3.07
N GLU A 286 37.52 1.40 -2.37
CA GLU A 286 38.76 1.78 -3.02
C GLU A 286 39.42 0.57 -3.75
N GLU A 287 39.35 -0.62 -3.13
CA GLU A 287 39.78 -1.87 -3.78
C GLU A 287 38.93 -2.16 -5.03
N VAL A 288 37.62 -1.95 -4.96
CA VAL A 288 36.66 -2.18 -6.05
C VAL A 288 36.87 -1.19 -7.20
N LYS A 289 37.06 0.11 -6.91
CA LYS A 289 37.26 1.15 -7.94
C LYS A 289 38.47 0.89 -8.84
N GLY A 290 39.46 0.16 -8.34
CA GLY A 290 40.63 -0.26 -9.13
C GLY A 290 40.34 -1.40 -10.12
N ARG A 291 39.18 -2.05 -10.06
CA ARG A 291 38.86 -3.19 -10.96
C ARG A 291 38.24 -2.73 -12.28
N ARG A 292 38.61 -3.40 -13.38
CA ARG A 292 38.09 -3.09 -14.73
C ARG A 292 36.59 -3.43 -14.91
N ASP A 293 36.07 -4.34 -14.11
CA ASP A 293 34.69 -4.84 -14.12
C ASP A 293 33.74 -4.11 -13.10
N ALA A 294 34.28 -3.12 -12.37
CA ALA A 294 33.51 -2.32 -11.46
C ALA A 294 32.79 -1.17 -12.18
N ARG A 295 31.51 -0.97 -11.90
CA ARG A 295 30.69 0.11 -12.48
C ARG A 295 30.05 0.95 -11.39
N CYS A 296 30.31 2.25 -11.40
CA CYS A 296 29.58 3.21 -10.61
C CYS A 296 28.20 3.46 -11.22
N ILE A 297 27.13 3.33 -10.41
CA ILE A 297 25.76 3.51 -10.91
C ILE A 297 25.17 4.87 -10.50
N TYR A 298 25.76 5.51 -9.48
CA TYR A 298 25.35 6.82 -8.99
C TYR A 298 26.55 7.73 -8.82
N GLU A 299 26.69 8.72 -9.69
CA GLU A 299 27.49 9.89 -9.42
C GLU A 299 26.62 10.95 -8.72
N ALA A 300 27.21 11.69 -7.77
CA ALA A 300 26.55 12.68 -6.91
C ALA A 300 25.99 13.91 -7.65
N SER A 301 26.13 14.00 -8.95
CA SER A 301 25.56 15.04 -9.82
C SER A 301 24.38 14.46 -10.57
N GLY A 302 23.16 14.81 -10.15
CA GLY A 302 21.83 14.72 -10.73
C GLY A 302 21.59 14.29 -12.19
N ASP A 303 22.52 13.66 -12.86
CA ASP A 303 22.43 13.24 -14.25
C ASP A 303 22.19 11.74 -14.40
N ARG A 304 21.27 11.47 -15.27
CA ARG A 304 20.69 10.22 -15.74
C ARG A 304 21.63 9.01 -15.70
N ILE A 305 21.10 7.89 -15.21
CA ILE A 305 21.61 6.55 -15.46
C ILE A 305 21.99 6.42 -16.93
N GLY A 306 23.28 6.50 -17.23
CA GLY A 306 23.80 6.27 -18.57
C GLY A 306 23.64 4.80 -18.93
N TYR A 307 22.70 4.49 -19.79
CA TYR A 307 22.58 3.19 -20.44
C TYR A 307 23.74 3.07 -21.45
N GLY A 308 24.85 2.53 -20.99
CA GLY A 308 25.90 2.08 -21.88
C GLY A 308 25.49 0.72 -22.46
N THR A 309 25.33 0.66 -23.76
CA THR A 309 25.14 -0.52 -24.61
C THR A 309 26.24 -1.56 -24.43
#